data_8923b2b3f8707b362a553be4e5abfd0b
#
_entry.id   8923b2b3f8707b362a553be4e5abfd0b
#
_cell.length_a   1.000
_cell.length_b   1.000
_cell.length_c   1.000
_cell.angle_alpha   90.00
_cell.angle_beta   90.00
_cell.angle_gamma   90.00
#
_symmetry.space_group_name_H-M   'P 1'
#
loop_
_entity.id
_entity.type
_entity.pdbx_description
1 polymer ?
#
loop_
_entity_poly.entity_id
_entity_poly.type
_entity_poly.pdbx_seq_one_letter_code
_entity_poly.pdbx_strand_id
1 'polypeptide(L)'
;KEKDTILNEKNIIAIANKKDLLAFGDEAYEMYEKAPENIDVSFPVKFGVIADIENMQTLLLNFFNKVNGDKKNTGNNDFYIAVPTDVTEVEKRAFYELVADSKVKAKNIYIVDKPVADAIGAGLDVTKSRGIMMVNIGAETTEISVLSLGGIVISKSIKIGGNKLDDCIINNVKKVYNLVIGSKTAESLKKELGSAVKVEETFALGFGRNVLSGLPVSVDVSSDVVYNAIVDALHSIMDAIKVILERTPPELAADIIKNGVYVSGGTSQINNLEQFIKQETNLNVNIVDQPSESVVRGLIGVVNNPQFS
;
A
#
# COMPACT_ATOMS: atom_id res chain seq x y z
N LYS A 1 15.85 13.24 -16.19
CA LYS A 1 16.00 12.97 -14.72
C LYS A 1 15.02 13.89 -14.00
N GLU A 2 13.74 13.61 -14.19
CA GLU A 2 12.67 14.27 -13.47
C GLU A 2 12.66 13.75 -12.04
N LYS A 3 12.36 14.61 -11.07
CA LYS A 3 12.37 14.26 -9.64
C LYS A 3 10.99 13.87 -9.13
N ASP A 4 9.99 13.80 -10.01
CA ASP A 4 8.59 13.63 -9.66
C ASP A 4 8.04 12.30 -10.19
N THR A 5 6.97 11.81 -9.55
CA THR A 5 6.19 10.66 -10.02
C THR A 5 5.53 11.01 -11.35
N ILE A 6 5.86 10.25 -12.41
CA ILE A 6 5.32 10.48 -13.75
C ILE A 6 3.99 9.75 -13.95
N LEU A 7 3.83 8.59 -13.31
CA LEU A 7 2.65 7.75 -13.41
C LEU A 7 2.31 7.17 -12.03
N ASN A 8 1.06 7.37 -11.60
CA ASN A 8 0.50 6.77 -10.40
C ASN A 8 -0.84 6.13 -10.80
N GLU A 9 -0.87 4.82 -10.89
CA GLU A 9 -2.00 4.04 -11.38
C GLU A 9 -2.23 2.83 -10.49
N LYS A 10 -3.46 2.36 -10.42
CA LYS A 10 -3.81 1.14 -9.71
C LYS A 10 -3.25 -0.09 -10.41
N ASN A 11 -2.79 -1.05 -9.62
CA ASN A 11 -2.31 -2.35 -10.12
C ASN A 11 -3.50 -3.28 -10.37
N ILE A 12 -4.22 -3.03 -11.45
CA ILE A 12 -5.43 -3.77 -11.85
C ILE A 12 -5.54 -3.86 -13.36
N ILE A 13 -6.09 -4.96 -13.86
CA ILE A 13 -6.24 -5.24 -15.29
C ILE A 13 -7.63 -5.81 -15.57
N ALA A 14 -8.20 -5.46 -16.70
CA ALA A 14 -9.47 -5.99 -17.19
C ALA A 14 -9.24 -6.76 -18.51
N ILE A 15 -9.56 -8.06 -18.51
CA ILE A 15 -9.38 -8.97 -19.63
C ILE A 15 -10.74 -9.49 -20.09
N ALA A 16 -11.07 -9.29 -21.37
CA ALA A 16 -12.26 -9.83 -21.98
C ALA A 16 -11.97 -11.21 -22.59
N ASN A 17 -12.93 -12.13 -22.52
CA ASN A 17 -12.88 -13.46 -23.15
C ASN A 17 -11.58 -14.24 -22.86
N LYS A 18 -10.97 -14.00 -21.71
CA LYS A 18 -9.70 -14.61 -21.23
C LYS A 18 -8.45 -14.29 -22.08
N LYS A 19 -8.51 -13.35 -23.02
CA LYS A 19 -7.39 -13.05 -23.94
C LYS A 19 -7.23 -11.58 -24.26
N ASP A 20 -8.31 -10.85 -24.37
CA ASP A 20 -8.27 -9.50 -24.94
C ASP A 20 -8.15 -8.47 -23.82
N LEU A 21 -7.04 -7.73 -23.80
CA LEU A 21 -6.87 -6.62 -22.88
C LEU A 21 -7.92 -5.54 -23.20
N LEU A 22 -8.77 -5.24 -22.23
CA LEU A 22 -9.82 -4.23 -22.36
C LEU A 22 -9.41 -2.91 -21.74
N ALA A 23 -8.88 -2.95 -20.51
CA ALA A 23 -8.41 -1.78 -19.78
C ALA A 23 -7.34 -2.15 -18.75
N PHE A 24 -6.61 -1.16 -18.25
CA PHE A 24 -5.62 -1.32 -17.20
C PHE A 24 -5.54 -0.05 -16.32
N GLY A 25 -5.00 -0.19 -15.11
CA GLY A 25 -4.86 0.93 -14.19
C GLY A 25 -6.21 1.49 -13.73
N ASP A 26 -6.33 2.79 -13.64
CA ASP A 26 -7.55 3.46 -13.15
C ASP A 26 -8.77 3.19 -14.03
N GLU A 27 -8.59 3.02 -15.34
CA GLU A 27 -9.67 2.64 -16.26
C GLU A 27 -10.24 1.24 -15.94
N ALA A 28 -9.38 0.26 -15.66
CA ALA A 28 -9.82 -1.06 -15.23
C ALA A 28 -10.48 -1.02 -13.84
N TYR A 29 -10.00 -0.15 -12.95
CA TYR A 29 -10.61 0.02 -11.63
C TYR A 29 -12.04 0.56 -11.71
N GLU A 30 -12.36 1.39 -12.72
CA GLU A 30 -13.75 1.82 -12.93
C GLU A 30 -14.70 0.67 -13.29
N MET A 31 -14.17 -0.42 -13.87
CA MET A 31 -14.93 -1.64 -14.19
C MET A 31 -15.05 -2.59 -12.99
N TYR A 32 -14.20 -2.45 -11.99
CA TYR A 32 -14.17 -3.34 -10.83
C TYR A 32 -15.52 -3.34 -10.08
N GLU A 33 -16.02 -4.53 -9.76
CA GLU A 33 -17.36 -4.80 -9.20
C GLU A 33 -18.56 -4.38 -10.10
N LYS A 34 -18.31 -4.01 -11.38
CA LYS A 34 -19.33 -3.60 -12.33
C LYS A 34 -19.29 -4.42 -13.63
N ALA A 35 -18.22 -5.16 -13.87
CA ALA A 35 -18.00 -5.89 -15.10
C ALA A 35 -18.97 -7.09 -15.23
N PRO A 36 -19.45 -7.40 -16.46
CA PRO A 36 -20.20 -8.63 -16.73
C PRO A 36 -19.28 -9.87 -16.67
N GLU A 37 -19.87 -11.07 -16.62
CA GLU A 37 -19.16 -12.35 -16.42
C GLU A 37 -18.06 -12.67 -17.45
N ASN A 38 -18.16 -12.13 -18.67
CA ASN A 38 -17.17 -12.33 -19.71
C ASN A 38 -15.93 -11.41 -19.60
N ILE A 39 -15.92 -10.51 -18.63
CA ILE A 39 -14.80 -9.60 -18.34
C ILE A 39 -14.25 -9.91 -16.95
N ASP A 40 -13.01 -10.40 -16.92
CA ASP A 40 -12.27 -10.61 -15.67
C ASP A 40 -11.52 -9.33 -15.30
N VAL A 41 -11.80 -8.80 -14.09
CA VAL A 41 -11.12 -7.61 -13.56
C VAL A 41 -10.37 -8.03 -12.30
N SER A 42 -9.05 -8.07 -12.38
CA SER A 42 -8.21 -8.67 -11.35
C SER A 42 -6.98 -7.85 -11.00
N PHE A 43 -6.47 -8.10 -9.79
CA PHE A 43 -5.24 -7.52 -9.29
C PHE A 43 -4.10 -8.53 -9.44
N PRO A 44 -3.11 -8.28 -10.34
CA PRO A 44 -2.00 -9.22 -10.57
C PRO A 44 -1.04 -9.35 -9.37
N VAL A 45 -0.95 -8.34 -8.51
CA VAL A 45 -0.22 -8.39 -7.25
C VAL A 45 -1.22 -8.45 -6.09
N LYS A 46 -1.00 -9.38 -5.16
CA LYS A 46 -1.83 -9.56 -3.95
C LYS A 46 -0.91 -9.72 -2.74
N PHE A 47 -1.24 -8.99 -1.68
CA PHE A 47 -0.48 -9.02 -0.41
C PHE A 47 1.03 -8.81 -0.60
N GLY A 48 1.40 -7.95 -1.55
CA GLY A 48 2.78 -7.61 -1.83
C GLY A 48 3.55 -8.62 -2.68
N VAL A 49 2.91 -9.69 -3.20
CA VAL A 49 3.53 -10.69 -4.07
C VAL A 49 2.83 -10.77 -5.43
N ILE A 50 3.57 -11.17 -6.46
CA ILE A 50 3.02 -11.36 -7.81
C ILE A 50 2.20 -12.65 -7.80
N ALA A 51 0.87 -12.53 -7.91
CA ALA A 51 -0.06 -13.64 -7.95
C ALA A 51 -0.32 -14.13 -9.39
N ASP A 52 -0.16 -13.24 -10.38
CA ASP A 52 -0.36 -13.52 -11.81
C ASP A 52 0.74 -12.81 -12.61
N ILE A 53 1.76 -13.57 -13.01
CA ILE A 53 2.94 -13.03 -13.70
C ILE A 53 2.59 -12.57 -15.13
N GLU A 54 1.71 -13.27 -15.84
CA GLU A 54 1.35 -12.94 -17.23
C GLU A 54 0.57 -11.63 -17.30
N ASN A 55 -0.43 -11.48 -16.45
CA ASN A 55 -1.18 -10.25 -16.33
C ASN A 55 -0.32 -9.09 -15.81
N MET A 56 0.63 -9.36 -14.89
CA MET A 56 1.54 -8.33 -14.41
C MET A 56 2.54 -7.88 -15.48
N GLN A 57 3.04 -8.78 -16.33
CA GLN A 57 3.89 -8.43 -17.49
C GLN A 57 3.13 -7.59 -18.52
N THR A 58 1.85 -7.95 -18.75
CA THR A 58 0.97 -7.18 -19.64
C THR A 58 0.75 -5.78 -19.09
N LEU A 59 0.48 -5.66 -17.80
CA LEU A 59 0.28 -4.39 -17.12
C LEU A 59 1.56 -3.52 -17.14
N LEU A 60 2.72 -4.11 -16.84
CA LEU A 60 4.01 -3.44 -16.89
C LEU A 60 4.31 -2.88 -18.28
N LEU A 61 4.08 -3.68 -19.33
CA LEU A 61 4.29 -3.24 -20.71
C LEU A 61 3.40 -2.04 -21.06
N ASN A 62 2.14 -2.07 -20.65
CA ASN A 62 1.20 -0.99 -20.93
C ASN A 62 1.54 0.29 -20.15
N PHE A 63 1.92 0.18 -18.89
CA PHE A 63 2.42 1.34 -18.12
C PHE A 63 3.69 1.91 -18.72
N PHE A 64 4.63 1.04 -19.13
CA PHE A 64 5.85 1.47 -19.79
C PHE A 64 5.56 2.23 -21.10
N ASN A 65 4.63 1.73 -21.92
CA ASN A 65 4.22 2.40 -23.15
C ASN A 65 3.51 3.73 -22.85
N LYS A 66 2.66 3.78 -21.82
CA LYS A 66 1.97 5.02 -21.39
C LYS A 66 2.95 6.12 -21.00
N VAL A 67 4.04 5.76 -20.31
CA VAL A 67 5.10 6.70 -19.90
C VAL A 67 5.97 7.13 -21.09
N ASN A 68 6.33 6.21 -21.97
CA ASN A 68 7.25 6.51 -23.08
C ASN A 68 6.56 7.10 -24.32
N GLY A 69 5.24 6.96 -24.44
CA GLY A 69 4.51 7.37 -25.65
C GLY A 69 5.09 6.71 -26.91
N ASP A 70 5.27 7.49 -27.97
CA ASP A 70 5.81 7.02 -29.27
C ASP A 70 7.32 6.78 -29.30
N LYS A 71 8.02 6.95 -28.17
CA LYS A 71 9.47 6.71 -28.12
C LYS A 71 9.75 5.22 -28.25
N LYS A 72 10.61 4.85 -29.20
CA LYS A 72 11.04 3.46 -29.37
C LYS A 72 11.77 2.99 -28.11
N ASN A 73 11.38 1.82 -27.59
CA ASN A 73 12.13 1.15 -26.53
C ASN A 73 13.49 0.69 -27.10
N THR A 74 14.56 1.40 -26.74
CA THR A 74 15.92 1.12 -27.22
C THR A 74 16.62 0.02 -26.42
N GLY A 75 15.99 -0.47 -25.33
CA GLY A 75 16.61 -1.44 -24.43
C GLY A 75 17.73 -0.87 -23.55
N ASN A 76 17.79 0.44 -23.39
CA ASN A 76 18.81 1.12 -22.57
C ASN A 76 18.22 1.70 -21.28
N ASN A 77 17.27 0.97 -20.68
CA ASN A 77 16.59 1.40 -19.45
C ASN A 77 17.07 0.58 -18.27
N ASP A 78 17.35 1.25 -17.17
CA ASP A 78 17.59 0.63 -15.88
C ASP A 78 16.26 0.62 -15.08
N PHE A 79 15.96 -0.53 -14.46
CA PHE A 79 14.76 -0.73 -13.65
C PHE A 79 15.14 -0.88 -12.19
N TYR A 80 14.50 -0.09 -11.34
CA TYR A 80 14.61 -0.18 -9.88
C TYR A 80 13.26 -0.59 -9.32
N ILE A 81 13.21 -1.73 -8.65
CA ILE A 81 11.96 -2.33 -8.17
C ILE A 81 12.03 -2.42 -6.65
N ALA A 82 11.12 -1.76 -5.96
CA ALA A 82 10.95 -1.92 -4.52
C ALA A 82 10.19 -3.21 -4.23
N VAL A 83 10.78 -4.10 -3.45
CA VAL A 83 10.22 -5.41 -3.10
C VAL A 83 10.03 -5.51 -1.59
N PRO A 84 8.89 -6.04 -1.09
CA PRO A 84 8.69 -6.28 0.33
C PRO A 84 9.77 -7.21 0.91
N THR A 85 10.02 -7.11 2.20
CA THR A 85 11.08 -7.88 2.86
C THR A 85 10.63 -9.23 3.39
N ASP A 86 9.35 -9.37 3.74
CA ASP A 86 8.79 -10.62 4.26
C ASP A 86 8.22 -11.47 3.10
N VAL A 87 9.10 -11.75 2.14
CA VAL A 87 8.81 -12.57 0.95
C VAL A 87 9.88 -13.65 0.80
N THR A 88 9.51 -14.76 0.20
CA THR A 88 10.45 -15.84 -0.10
C THR A 88 11.41 -15.46 -1.22
N GLU A 89 12.56 -16.14 -1.32
CA GLU A 89 13.50 -15.94 -2.43
C GLU A 89 12.87 -16.18 -3.81
N VAL A 90 11.90 -17.10 -3.90
CA VAL A 90 11.14 -17.36 -5.15
C VAL A 90 10.26 -16.16 -5.50
N GLU A 91 9.55 -15.60 -4.54
CA GLU A 91 8.73 -14.41 -4.73
C GLU A 91 9.59 -13.19 -5.07
N LYS A 92 10.74 -13.01 -4.40
CA LYS A 92 11.70 -11.95 -4.74
C LYS A 92 12.22 -12.10 -6.16
N ARG A 93 12.54 -13.32 -6.58
CA ARG A 93 12.97 -13.64 -7.93
C ARG A 93 11.89 -13.35 -8.97
N ALA A 94 10.61 -13.57 -8.66
CA ALA A 94 9.51 -13.26 -9.56
C ALA A 94 9.46 -11.78 -9.94
N PHE A 95 9.83 -10.85 -9.04
CA PHE A 95 9.94 -9.41 -9.37
C PHE A 95 11.07 -9.12 -10.36
N TYR A 96 12.19 -9.84 -10.29
CA TYR A 96 13.26 -9.75 -11.28
C TYR A 96 12.79 -10.30 -12.63
N GLU A 97 12.23 -11.51 -12.65
CA GLU A 97 11.74 -12.19 -13.85
C GLU A 97 10.59 -11.43 -14.52
N LEU A 98 9.76 -10.72 -13.73
CA LEU A 98 8.73 -9.83 -14.26
C LEU A 98 9.27 -8.89 -15.33
N VAL A 99 10.44 -8.30 -15.11
CA VAL A 99 11.07 -7.38 -16.06
C VAL A 99 11.95 -8.13 -17.06
N ALA A 100 12.76 -9.10 -16.60
CA ALA A 100 13.72 -9.84 -17.42
C ALA A 100 13.05 -10.60 -18.58
N ASP A 101 11.90 -11.24 -18.29
CA ASP A 101 11.15 -12.05 -19.27
C ASP A 101 10.04 -11.25 -19.96
N SER A 102 9.89 -9.97 -19.64
CA SER A 102 8.89 -9.13 -20.29
C SER A 102 9.34 -8.63 -21.67
N LYS A 103 8.40 -8.09 -22.46
CA LYS A 103 8.70 -7.40 -23.71
C LYS A 103 9.36 -6.03 -23.51
N VAL A 104 9.46 -5.58 -22.26
CA VAL A 104 10.17 -4.35 -21.89
C VAL A 104 11.65 -4.67 -21.79
N LYS A 105 12.44 -4.14 -22.72
CA LYS A 105 13.89 -4.40 -22.75
C LYS A 105 14.59 -3.63 -21.67
N ALA A 106 15.12 -4.32 -20.67
CA ALA A 106 15.94 -3.75 -19.61
C ALA A 106 17.45 -3.87 -19.93
N LYS A 107 18.24 -2.89 -19.53
CA LYS A 107 19.71 -2.96 -19.51
C LYS A 107 20.15 -3.58 -18.18
N ASN A 108 19.67 -3.03 -17.07
CA ASN A 108 19.94 -3.53 -15.72
C ASN A 108 18.63 -3.56 -14.93
N ILE A 109 18.54 -4.49 -13.99
CA ILE A 109 17.40 -4.64 -13.07
C ILE A 109 17.97 -4.67 -11.65
N TYR A 110 17.52 -3.73 -10.82
CA TYR A 110 17.92 -3.59 -9.44
C TYR A 110 16.73 -3.87 -8.53
N ILE A 111 16.90 -4.81 -7.62
CA ILE A 111 15.91 -5.11 -6.57
C ILE A 111 16.31 -4.33 -5.33
N VAL A 112 15.42 -3.49 -4.84
CA VAL A 112 15.62 -2.64 -3.67
C VAL A 112 14.64 -3.05 -2.58
N ASP A 113 15.13 -3.23 -1.37
CA ASP A 113 14.25 -3.53 -0.23
C ASP A 113 13.33 -2.33 0.04
N LYS A 114 12.02 -2.57 0.00
CA LYS A 114 10.99 -1.53 0.11
C LYS A 114 11.14 -0.63 1.34
N PRO A 115 11.44 -1.13 2.57
CA PRO A 115 11.62 -0.27 3.73
C PRO A 115 12.84 0.66 3.62
N VAL A 116 13.90 0.24 2.93
CA VAL A 116 15.08 1.09 2.69
C VAL A 116 14.71 2.23 1.74
N ALA A 117 14.03 1.91 0.64
CA ALA A 117 13.51 2.93 -0.27
C ALA A 117 12.54 3.87 0.46
N ASP A 118 11.64 3.35 1.28
CA ASP A 118 10.67 4.13 2.05
C ASP A 118 11.34 5.12 3.00
N ALA A 119 12.35 4.69 3.74
CA ALA A 119 13.11 5.55 4.64
C ALA A 119 13.88 6.66 3.89
N ILE A 120 14.49 6.33 2.74
CA ILE A 120 15.14 7.32 1.87
C ILE A 120 14.12 8.34 1.36
N GLY A 121 12.93 7.87 0.95
CA GLY A 121 11.84 8.74 0.48
C GLY A 121 11.25 9.62 1.57
N ALA A 122 11.32 9.20 2.83
CA ALA A 122 11.02 9.99 4.01
C ALA A 122 12.11 11.02 4.35
N GLY A 123 13.19 11.08 3.56
CA GLY A 123 14.32 12.01 3.79
C GLY A 123 15.29 11.57 4.86
N LEU A 124 15.29 10.29 5.25
CA LEU A 124 16.14 9.76 6.30
C LEU A 124 17.47 9.28 5.75
N ASP A 125 18.54 9.56 6.48
CA ASP A 125 19.86 9.04 6.18
C ASP A 125 19.99 7.64 6.80
N VAL A 126 19.77 6.63 5.97
CA VAL A 126 19.83 5.21 6.37
C VAL A 126 21.26 4.69 6.55
N THR A 127 22.29 5.41 6.12
CA THR A 127 23.71 4.98 6.20
C THR A 127 24.28 5.03 7.60
N LYS A 128 23.66 5.81 8.47
CA LYS A 128 24.13 6.02 9.84
C LYS A 128 23.87 4.81 10.74
N SER A 129 24.73 4.64 11.75
CA SER A 129 24.60 3.64 12.80
C SER A 129 23.54 4.05 13.84
N ARG A 130 22.29 4.25 13.38
CA ARG A 130 21.15 4.57 14.24
C ARG A 130 19.94 3.73 13.87
N GLY A 131 19.13 3.41 14.87
CA GLY A 131 17.85 2.71 14.66
C GLY A 131 16.82 3.62 14.02
N ILE A 132 16.27 3.20 12.88
CA ILE A 132 15.13 3.84 12.20
C ILE A 132 14.01 2.84 12.15
N MET A 133 12.85 3.16 12.72
CA MET A 133 11.65 2.33 12.59
C MET A 133 10.73 2.92 11.55
N MET A 134 10.49 2.13 10.49
CA MET A 134 9.52 2.44 9.42
C MET A 134 8.29 1.56 9.57
N VAL A 135 7.11 2.16 9.43
CA VAL A 135 5.82 1.48 9.37
C VAL A 135 5.09 1.93 8.12
N ASN A 136 5.04 1.08 7.11
CA ASN A 136 4.33 1.36 5.86
C ASN A 136 2.96 0.69 5.88
N ILE A 137 1.90 1.49 6.02
CA ILE A 137 0.52 1.00 6.01
C ILE A 137 -0.05 1.19 4.61
N GLY A 138 0.03 0.14 3.81
CA GLY A 138 -0.42 0.12 2.42
C GLY A 138 -1.91 -0.22 2.25
N ALA A 139 -2.29 -0.59 1.03
CA ALA A 139 -3.65 -1.02 0.74
C ALA A 139 -3.95 -2.43 1.28
N GLU A 140 -3.03 -3.39 1.11
CA GLU A 140 -3.25 -4.78 1.49
C GLU A 140 -2.41 -5.23 2.68
N THR A 141 -1.25 -4.61 2.89
CA THR A 141 -0.28 -5.01 3.92
C THR A 141 0.19 -3.83 4.74
N THR A 142 0.56 -4.12 5.99
CA THR A 142 1.38 -3.22 6.81
C THR A 142 2.75 -3.87 6.99
N GLU A 143 3.79 -3.16 6.59
CA GLU A 143 5.19 -3.59 6.71
C GLU A 143 5.88 -2.76 7.79
N ILE A 144 6.46 -3.43 8.79
CA ILE A 144 7.10 -2.83 9.95
C ILE A 144 8.56 -3.26 9.93
N SER A 145 9.49 -2.31 9.89
CA SER A 145 10.92 -2.61 9.75
C SER A 145 11.76 -1.71 10.62
N VAL A 146 12.82 -2.26 11.19
CA VAL A 146 13.88 -1.51 11.86
C VAL A 146 15.13 -1.58 10.98
N LEU A 147 15.64 -0.41 10.63
CA LEU A 147 16.80 -0.22 9.74
C LEU A 147 17.98 0.33 10.53
N SER A 148 19.20 -0.05 10.13
CA SER A 148 20.44 0.56 10.58
C SER A 148 21.57 0.27 9.57
N LEU A 149 22.48 1.20 9.37
CA LEU A 149 23.67 1.04 8.49
C LEU A 149 23.30 0.61 7.06
N GLY A 150 22.20 1.13 6.54
CA GLY A 150 21.70 0.84 5.18
C GLY A 150 21.02 -0.51 5.01
N GLY A 151 20.89 -1.31 6.08
CA GLY A 151 20.30 -2.64 6.05
C GLY A 151 19.10 -2.79 6.98
N ILE A 152 18.38 -3.89 6.80
CA ILE A 152 17.23 -4.27 7.61
C ILE A 152 17.73 -5.14 8.77
N VAL A 153 17.46 -4.70 10.01
CA VAL A 153 17.80 -5.44 11.22
C VAL A 153 16.73 -6.45 11.56
N ILE A 154 15.48 -6.02 11.51
CA ILE A 154 14.29 -6.85 11.72
C ILE A 154 13.13 -6.28 10.92
N SER A 155 12.32 -7.15 10.34
CA SER A 155 11.09 -6.75 9.65
C SER A 155 9.97 -7.76 9.86
N LYS A 156 8.74 -7.31 9.65
CA LYS A 156 7.54 -8.14 9.60
C LYS A 156 6.49 -7.47 8.72
N SER A 157 5.85 -8.26 7.90
CA SER A 157 4.64 -7.85 7.17
C SER A 157 3.42 -8.56 7.75
N ILE A 158 2.30 -7.83 7.82
CA ILE A 158 0.99 -8.40 8.16
C ILE A 158 0.00 -8.07 7.05
N LYS A 159 -0.96 -8.97 6.80
CA LYS A 159 -1.99 -8.83 5.76
C LYS A 159 -3.15 -7.97 6.25
N ILE A 160 -2.83 -6.79 6.77
CA ILE A 160 -3.76 -5.76 7.22
C ILE A 160 -3.33 -4.46 6.58
N GLY A 161 -4.22 -3.83 5.84
CA GLY A 161 -4.05 -2.54 5.19
C GLY A 161 -5.41 -1.91 4.90
N GLY A 162 -5.45 -0.92 4.04
CA GLY A 162 -6.66 -0.16 3.72
C GLY A 162 -7.83 -1.01 3.25
N ASN A 163 -7.57 -2.05 2.43
CA ASN A 163 -8.61 -2.95 1.92
C ASN A 163 -9.25 -3.77 3.05
N LYS A 164 -8.45 -4.18 4.05
CA LYS A 164 -9.00 -4.88 5.23
C LYS A 164 -9.92 -3.98 6.04
N LEU A 165 -9.59 -2.70 6.14
CA LEU A 165 -10.47 -1.71 6.80
C LEU A 165 -11.77 -1.53 6.01
N ASP A 166 -11.71 -1.49 4.67
CA ASP A 166 -12.90 -1.43 3.82
C ASP A 166 -13.81 -2.65 4.01
N ASP A 167 -13.24 -3.86 4.06
CA ASP A 167 -13.98 -5.10 4.36
C ASP A 167 -14.67 -5.03 5.73
N CYS A 168 -13.99 -4.50 6.74
CA CYS A 168 -14.57 -4.31 8.06
C CYS A 168 -15.75 -3.32 8.03
N ILE A 169 -15.61 -2.23 7.28
CA ILE A 169 -16.68 -1.23 7.08
C ILE A 169 -17.88 -1.86 6.36
N ILE A 170 -17.67 -2.59 5.25
CA ILE A 170 -18.72 -3.30 4.52
C ILE A 170 -19.51 -4.20 5.47
N ASN A 171 -18.82 -4.99 6.28
CA ASN A 171 -19.46 -5.93 7.20
C ASN A 171 -20.22 -5.20 8.32
N ASN A 172 -19.68 -4.12 8.89
CA ASN A 172 -20.33 -3.40 9.96
C ASN A 172 -21.53 -2.58 9.49
N VAL A 173 -21.42 -1.92 8.32
CA VAL A 173 -22.54 -1.22 7.67
C VAL A 173 -23.67 -2.19 7.36
N LYS A 174 -23.35 -3.38 6.84
CA LYS A 174 -24.35 -4.43 6.61
C LYS A 174 -25.05 -4.84 7.89
N LYS A 175 -24.29 -4.99 8.99
CA LYS A 175 -24.81 -5.40 10.30
C LYS A 175 -25.72 -4.34 10.93
N VAL A 176 -25.33 -3.07 10.87
CA VAL A 176 -26.05 -1.97 11.54
C VAL A 176 -27.22 -1.46 10.73
N TYR A 177 -27.03 -1.29 9.44
CA TYR A 177 -28.04 -0.64 8.56
C TYR A 177 -28.77 -1.60 7.63
N ASN A 178 -28.48 -2.91 7.65
CA ASN A 178 -28.96 -3.87 6.65
C ASN A 178 -28.64 -3.43 5.20
N LEU A 179 -27.53 -2.74 5.00
CA LEU A 179 -27.12 -2.16 3.74
C LEU A 179 -25.88 -2.89 3.20
N VAL A 180 -25.96 -3.49 2.03
CA VAL A 180 -24.81 -4.04 1.29
C VAL A 180 -24.24 -2.94 0.43
N ILE A 181 -23.00 -2.57 0.69
CA ILE A 181 -22.21 -1.59 -0.06
C ILE A 181 -21.05 -2.28 -0.80
N GLY A 182 -20.57 -1.68 -1.88
CA GLY A 182 -19.35 -2.12 -2.60
C GLY A 182 -18.07 -1.55 -1.98
N SER A 183 -16.93 -2.06 -2.45
CA SER A 183 -15.61 -1.66 -1.96
C SER A 183 -15.32 -0.18 -2.16
N LYS A 184 -15.73 0.41 -3.28
CA LYS A 184 -15.55 1.85 -3.56
C LYS A 184 -16.35 2.74 -2.59
N THR A 185 -17.57 2.34 -2.24
CA THR A 185 -18.36 3.05 -1.24
C THR A 185 -17.72 2.96 0.15
N ALA A 186 -17.20 1.78 0.52
CA ALA A 186 -16.51 1.58 1.78
C ALA A 186 -15.22 2.42 1.86
N GLU A 187 -14.43 2.46 0.80
CA GLU A 187 -13.23 3.31 0.71
C GLU A 187 -13.59 4.80 0.84
N SER A 188 -14.70 5.25 0.22
CA SER A 188 -15.17 6.63 0.37
C SER A 188 -15.56 6.95 1.81
N LEU A 189 -16.34 6.07 2.45
CA LEU A 189 -16.73 6.21 3.86
C LEU A 189 -15.50 6.20 4.79
N LYS A 190 -14.51 5.33 4.53
CA LYS A 190 -13.25 5.32 5.27
C LYS A 190 -12.50 6.64 5.15
N LYS A 191 -12.39 7.22 3.95
CA LYS A 191 -11.70 8.49 3.72
C LYS A 191 -12.41 9.67 4.37
N GLU A 192 -13.74 9.67 4.38
CA GLU A 192 -14.55 10.78 4.89
C GLU A 192 -14.76 10.71 6.41
N LEU A 193 -15.08 9.52 6.94
CA LEU A 193 -15.46 9.32 8.32
C LEU A 193 -14.40 8.61 9.18
N GLY A 194 -13.39 7.98 8.54
CA GLY A 194 -12.41 7.15 9.23
C GLY A 194 -11.52 7.95 10.17
N SER A 195 -11.51 7.53 11.43
CA SER A 195 -10.61 8.05 12.46
C SER A 195 -10.06 6.90 13.31
N ALA A 196 -8.80 6.99 13.69
CA ALA A 196 -8.15 5.99 14.54
C ALA A 196 -8.50 6.14 16.04
N VAL A 197 -9.09 7.27 16.43
CA VAL A 197 -9.64 7.52 17.76
C VAL A 197 -11.10 7.95 17.65
N LYS A 198 -11.85 7.76 18.73
CA LYS A 198 -13.24 8.21 18.76
C LYS A 198 -13.29 9.73 18.73
N VAL A 199 -14.11 10.28 17.83
CA VAL A 199 -14.31 11.72 17.63
C VAL A 199 -15.80 12.06 17.77
N GLU A 200 -16.15 13.34 17.64
CA GLU A 200 -17.54 13.77 17.57
C GLU A 200 -18.23 13.11 16.38
N GLU A 201 -19.47 12.67 16.57
CA GLU A 201 -20.22 11.92 15.58
C GLU A 201 -20.55 12.79 14.36
N THR A 202 -20.17 12.30 13.19
CA THR A 202 -20.47 12.88 11.87
C THR A 202 -21.09 11.82 10.97
N PHE A 203 -21.67 12.25 9.84
CA PHE A 203 -22.38 11.34 8.95
C PHE A 203 -21.97 11.57 7.50
N ALA A 204 -21.97 10.48 6.70
CA ALA A 204 -21.79 10.51 5.26
C ALA A 204 -22.73 9.54 4.56
N LEU A 205 -23.10 9.83 3.31
CA LEU A 205 -24.02 9.01 2.54
C LEU A 205 -23.35 7.72 2.07
N GLY A 206 -23.91 6.60 2.50
CA GLY A 206 -23.61 5.26 1.99
C GLY A 206 -24.65 4.81 0.98
N PHE A 207 -24.21 4.43 -0.22
CA PHE A 207 -25.07 3.93 -1.29
C PHE A 207 -24.94 2.41 -1.42
N GLY A 208 -26.07 1.72 -1.48
CA GLY A 208 -26.06 0.27 -1.58
C GLY A 208 -27.40 -0.34 -1.82
N ARG A 209 -27.54 -1.62 -1.50
CA ARG A 209 -28.76 -2.40 -1.62
C ARG A 209 -29.21 -2.86 -0.23
N ASN A 210 -30.46 -2.57 0.11
CA ASN A 210 -31.03 -3.06 1.37
C ASN A 210 -31.19 -4.58 1.33
N VAL A 211 -30.74 -5.25 2.40
CA VAL A 211 -30.74 -6.73 2.48
C VAL A 211 -32.16 -7.30 2.49
N LEU A 212 -33.10 -6.61 3.15
CA LEU A 212 -34.46 -7.12 3.36
C LEU A 212 -35.38 -6.90 2.13
N SER A 213 -35.34 -5.69 1.56
CA SER A 213 -36.21 -5.35 0.41
C SER A 213 -35.55 -5.66 -0.95
N GLY A 214 -34.24 -5.84 -1.00
CA GLY A 214 -33.49 -6.00 -2.25
C GLY A 214 -33.35 -4.70 -3.07
N LEU A 215 -33.89 -3.59 -2.60
CA LEU A 215 -33.92 -2.32 -3.35
C LEU A 215 -32.68 -1.48 -3.14
N PRO A 216 -32.25 -0.70 -4.15
CA PRO A 216 -31.22 0.33 -3.99
C PRO A 216 -31.71 1.40 -3.00
N VAL A 217 -30.85 1.77 -2.06
CA VAL A 217 -31.11 2.81 -1.06
C VAL A 217 -29.81 3.56 -0.69
N SER A 218 -29.97 4.75 -0.15
CA SER A 218 -28.90 5.48 0.52
C SER A 218 -29.22 5.62 2.01
N VAL A 219 -28.18 5.62 2.83
CA VAL A 219 -28.29 5.74 4.30
C VAL A 219 -27.21 6.69 4.79
N ASP A 220 -27.53 7.54 5.75
CA ASP A 220 -26.54 8.32 6.51
C ASP A 220 -25.77 7.40 7.45
N VAL A 221 -24.51 7.10 7.08
CA VAL A 221 -23.61 6.23 7.86
C VAL A 221 -22.89 7.09 8.88
N SER A 222 -22.95 6.68 10.14
CA SER A 222 -22.27 7.38 11.24
C SER A 222 -20.77 7.08 11.29
N SER A 223 -19.95 8.08 11.66
CA SER A 223 -18.53 7.90 11.94
C SER A 223 -18.27 6.91 13.08
N ASP A 224 -19.17 6.80 14.07
CA ASP A 224 -19.08 5.79 15.13
C ASP A 224 -19.17 4.36 14.58
N VAL A 225 -19.97 4.13 13.55
CA VAL A 225 -20.07 2.82 12.87
C VAL A 225 -18.79 2.50 12.11
N VAL A 226 -18.19 3.50 11.45
CA VAL A 226 -16.91 3.34 10.75
C VAL A 226 -15.78 3.10 11.74
N TYR A 227 -15.68 3.88 12.82
CA TYR A 227 -14.70 3.71 13.89
C TYR A 227 -14.76 2.30 14.50
N ASN A 228 -15.97 1.86 14.90
CA ASN A 228 -16.15 0.54 15.49
C ASN A 228 -15.83 -0.60 14.52
N ALA A 229 -15.90 -0.36 13.21
CA ALA A 229 -15.51 -1.33 12.20
C ALA A 229 -14.00 -1.50 12.12
N ILE A 230 -13.22 -0.42 12.18
CA ILE A 230 -11.80 -0.42 11.86
C ILE A 230 -10.88 -0.56 13.09
N VAL A 231 -11.37 -0.24 14.28
CA VAL A 231 -10.53 -0.12 15.50
C VAL A 231 -9.80 -1.42 15.84
N ASP A 232 -10.41 -2.59 15.72
CA ASP A 232 -9.77 -3.88 15.99
C ASP A 232 -8.63 -4.19 15.01
N ALA A 233 -8.80 -3.83 13.75
CA ALA A 233 -7.75 -3.97 12.75
C ALA A 233 -6.58 -3.00 13.01
N LEU A 234 -6.86 -1.78 13.48
CA LEU A 234 -5.83 -0.83 13.90
C LEU A 234 -5.06 -1.33 15.14
N HIS A 235 -5.75 -1.90 16.12
CA HIS A 235 -5.08 -2.55 17.27
C HIS A 235 -4.19 -3.72 16.84
N SER A 236 -4.61 -4.51 15.86
CA SER A 236 -3.77 -5.60 15.31
C SER A 236 -2.49 -5.08 14.65
N ILE A 237 -2.53 -3.88 14.04
CA ILE A 237 -1.32 -3.20 13.56
C ILE A 237 -0.44 -2.78 14.74
N MET A 238 -1.04 -2.23 15.80
CA MET A 238 -0.29 -1.84 17.01
C MET A 238 0.39 -3.02 17.68
N ASP A 239 -0.28 -4.15 17.78
CA ASP A 239 0.32 -5.37 18.33
C ASP A 239 1.54 -5.83 17.52
N ALA A 240 1.46 -5.75 16.19
CA ALA A 240 2.59 -6.07 15.33
C ALA A 240 3.77 -5.09 15.51
N ILE A 241 3.49 -3.79 15.70
CA ILE A 241 4.52 -2.78 16.01
C ILE A 241 5.18 -3.09 17.36
N LYS A 242 4.40 -3.39 18.41
CA LYS A 242 4.90 -3.74 19.73
C LYS A 242 5.80 -4.99 19.68
N VAL A 243 5.41 -6.02 18.95
CA VAL A 243 6.23 -7.24 18.74
C VAL A 243 7.59 -6.94 18.11
N ILE A 244 7.64 -6.03 17.13
CA ILE A 244 8.91 -5.62 16.52
C ILE A 244 9.75 -4.81 17.50
N LEU A 245 9.16 -3.89 18.25
CA LEU A 245 9.86 -3.11 19.28
C LEU A 245 10.48 -4.02 20.35
N GLU A 246 9.74 -5.02 20.84
CA GLU A 246 10.25 -6.01 21.83
C GLU A 246 11.45 -6.82 21.32
N ARG A 247 11.53 -7.07 20.03
CA ARG A 247 12.63 -7.82 19.39
C ARG A 247 13.77 -6.94 18.91
N THR A 248 13.60 -5.62 18.96
CA THR A 248 14.62 -4.66 18.52
C THR A 248 15.80 -4.65 19.50
N PRO A 249 17.05 -4.72 19.03
CA PRO A 249 18.22 -4.59 19.89
C PRO A 249 18.15 -3.32 20.74
N PRO A 250 18.55 -3.36 22.03
CA PRO A 250 18.39 -2.24 22.98
C PRO A 250 18.95 -0.91 22.50
N GLU A 251 20.12 -0.90 21.85
CA GLU A 251 20.75 0.33 21.34
C GLU A 251 19.93 0.96 20.21
N LEU A 252 19.34 0.16 19.31
CA LEU A 252 18.45 0.66 18.27
C LEU A 252 17.09 1.08 18.83
N ALA A 253 16.59 0.39 19.87
CA ALA A 253 15.37 0.79 20.57
C ALA A 253 15.55 2.16 21.25
N ALA A 254 16.72 2.45 21.84
CA ALA A 254 17.04 3.76 22.39
C ALA A 254 16.99 4.87 21.32
N ASP A 255 17.46 4.60 20.11
CA ASP A 255 17.37 5.52 18.99
C ASP A 255 15.91 5.77 18.59
N ILE A 256 15.07 4.71 18.54
CA ILE A 256 13.65 4.80 18.20
C ILE A 256 12.88 5.60 19.26
N ILE A 257 13.19 5.41 20.54
CA ILE A 257 12.61 6.23 21.64
C ILE A 257 12.92 7.70 21.42
N LYS A 258 14.16 8.02 21.02
CA LYS A 258 14.61 9.41 20.83
C LYS A 258 14.02 10.05 19.57
N ASN A 259 13.99 9.32 18.46
CA ASN A 259 13.64 9.85 17.14
C ASN A 259 12.17 9.59 16.74
N GLY A 260 11.52 8.63 17.39
CA GLY A 260 10.16 8.21 17.07
C GLY A 260 10.07 7.18 15.96
N VAL A 261 8.83 6.86 15.61
CA VAL A 261 8.45 5.94 14.54
C VAL A 261 8.07 6.75 13.31
N TYR A 262 8.50 6.34 12.12
CA TYR A 262 8.14 6.96 10.85
C TYR A 262 7.04 6.14 10.19
N VAL A 263 5.92 6.79 9.83
CA VAL A 263 4.74 6.12 9.30
C VAL A 263 4.45 6.61 7.89
N SER A 264 4.35 5.69 6.96
CA SER A 264 4.13 5.92 5.53
C SER A 264 3.01 5.02 4.97
N GLY A 265 2.80 5.07 3.66
CA GLY A 265 1.76 4.32 2.96
C GLY A 265 0.42 5.06 2.96
N GLY A 266 -0.44 4.76 1.98
CA GLY A 266 -1.69 5.51 1.76
C GLY A 266 -2.66 5.46 2.94
N THR A 267 -2.69 4.34 3.68
CA THR A 267 -3.58 4.16 4.84
C THR A 267 -3.13 4.95 6.08
N SER A 268 -1.87 5.42 6.12
CA SER A 268 -1.40 6.29 7.20
C SER A 268 -2.11 7.66 7.26
N GLN A 269 -2.88 7.99 6.24
CA GLN A 269 -3.67 9.23 6.15
C GLN A 269 -5.02 9.16 6.90
N ILE A 270 -5.33 8.04 7.57
CA ILE A 270 -6.50 7.96 8.46
C ILE A 270 -6.38 9.02 9.56
N ASN A 271 -7.47 9.75 9.79
CA ASN A 271 -7.49 10.82 10.77
C ASN A 271 -7.07 10.29 12.16
N ASN A 272 -6.30 11.10 12.88
CA ASN A 272 -5.83 10.84 14.24
C ASN A 272 -4.97 9.56 14.41
N LEU A 273 -4.41 8.99 13.33
CA LEU A 273 -3.56 7.81 13.41
C LEU A 273 -2.28 8.08 14.23
N GLU A 274 -1.67 9.26 14.07
CA GLU A 274 -0.52 9.70 14.88
C GLU A 274 -0.84 9.66 16.38
N GLN A 275 -1.97 10.27 16.78
CA GLN A 275 -2.43 10.28 18.15
C GLN A 275 -2.65 8.86 18.69
N PHE A 276 -3.28 7.98 17.91
CA PHE A 276 -3.54 6.60 18.27
C PHE A 276 -2.24 5.82 18.51
N ILE A 277 -1.29 5.88 17.56
CA ILE A 277 0.02 5.20 17.71
C ILE A 277 0.76 5.74 18.94
N LYS A 278 0.76 7.05 19.15
CA LYS A 278 1.40 7.68 20.30
C LYS A 278 0.79 7.23 21.63
N GLN A 279 -0.53 7.13 21.71
CA GLN A 279 -1.23 6.62 22.90
C GLN A 279 -0.88 5.16 23.20
N GLU A 280 -0.78 4.32 22.17
CA GLU A 280 -0.52 2.88 22.30
C GLU A 280 0.94 2.53 22.58
N THR A 281 1.89 3.37 22.15
CA THR A 281 3.33 3.06 22.22
C THR A 281 4.13 3.99 23.10
N ASN A 282 3.60 5.16 23.47
CA ASN A 282 4.32 6.28 24.09
C ASN A 282 5.52 6.80 23.28
N LEU A 283 5.58 6.48 21.98
CA LEU A 283 6.63 6.98 21.09
C LEU A 283 6.17 8.23 20.33
N ASN A 284 7.12 9.06 19.94
CA ASN A 284 6.84 10.09 18.94
C ASN A 284 6.55 9.44 17.59
N VAL A 285 5.66 10.05 16.83
CA VAL A 285 5.22 9.54 15.52
C VAL A 285 5.48 10.62 14.49
N ASN A 286 6.09 10.24 13.37
CA ASN A 286 6.39 11.12 12.26
C ASN A 286 5.64 10.58 11.03
N ILE A 287 4.50 11.18 10.68
CA ILE A 287 3.83 10.85 9.42
C ILE A 287 4.66 11.44 8.28
N VAL A 288 5.04 10.60 7.32
CA VAL A 288 5.85 10.99 6.17
C VAL A 288 5.03 11.89 5.25
N ASP A 289 5.63 12.95 4.72
CA ASP A 289 4.99 13.79 3.70
C ASP A 289 4.73 12.99 2.42
N GLN A 290 3.52 13.15 1.82
CA GLN A 290 3.05 12.37 0.69
C GLN A 290 3.27 10.86 0.90
N PRO A 291 2.68 10.25 1.94
CA PRO A 291 3.08 8.93 2.42
C PRO A 291 2.81 7.80 1.42
N SER A 292 1.90 7.98 0.48
CA SER A 292 1.63 7.01 -0.61
C SER A 292 2.74 6.96 -1.66
N GLU A 293 3.59 7.99 -1.74
CA GLU A 293 4.66 8.12 -2.74
C GLU A 293 6.07 7.98 -2.16
N SER A 294 6.20 7.80 -0.84
CA SER A 294 7.51 7.77 -0.17
C SER A 294 8.45 6.70 -0.75
N VAL A 295 7.95 5.51 -1.05
CA VAL A 295 8.76 4.43 -1.63
C VAL A 295 9.29 4.81 -3.01
N VAL A 296 8.47 5.36 -3.90
CA VAL A 296 8.92 5.74 -5.25
C VAL A 296 9.89 6.92 -5.21
N ARG A 297 9.68 7.89 -4.31
CA ARG A 297 10.67 8.96 -4.06
C ARG A 297 11.99 8.41 -3.55
N GLY A 298 11.93 7.39 -2.70
CA GLY A 298 13.13 6.70 -2.22
C GLY A 298 13.88 5.97 -3.32
N LEU A 299 13.19 5.32 -4.26
CA LEU A 299 13.84 4.73 -5.43
C LEU A 299 14.58 5.78 -6.27
N ILE A 300 14.03 6.99 -6.41
CA ILE A 300 14.75 8.11 -7.06
C ILE A 300 16.03 8.44 -6.28
N GLY A 301 15.98 8.42 -4.94
CA GLY A 301 17.16 8.59 -4.08
C GLY A 301 18.21 7.52 -4.28
N VAL A 302 17.79 6.26 -4.42
CA VAL A 302 18.67 5.11 -4.72
C VAL A 302 19.36 5.28 -6.08
N VAL A 303 18.61 5.66 -7.13
CA VAL A 303 19.19 5.93 -8.48
C VAL A 303 20.28 6.98 -8.43
N ASN A 304 20.16 7.97 -7.55
CA ASN A 304 21.15 9.05 -7.41
C ASN A 304 22.32 8.68 -6.47
N ASN A 305 22.21 7.57 -5.75
CA ASN A 305 23.23 7.11 -4.79
C ASN A 305 23.50 5.61 -4.96
N PRO A 306 24.43 5.23 -5.86
CA PRO A 306 24.68 3.84 -6.27
C PRO A 306 25.07 2.87 -5.15
N GLN A 307 25.45 3.37 -3.96
CA GLN A 307 25.78 2.48 -2.83
C GLN A 307 24.58 1.71 -2.27
N PHE A 308 23.36 2.02 -2.71
CA PHE A 308 22.11 1.33 -2.34
C PHE A 308 21.51 0.46 -3.47
N SER A 309 22.23 0.30 -4.57
CA SER A 309 21.77 -0.48 -5.74
C SER A 309 22.51 -1.81 -5.89
#